data_8143fb0ca502f5f4271330a589f9430e
#
_entry.id   8143fb0ca502f5f4271330a589f9430e
#
_cell.length_a   1.000
_cell.length_b   1.000
_cell.length_c   1.000
_cell.angle_alpha   90.00
_cell.angle_beta   90.00
_cell.angle_gamma   90.00
#
_symmetry.space_group_name_H-M   'P 1'
#
loop_
_entity.id
_entity.type
_entity.pdbx_description
1 polymer ?
#
loop_
_entity_poly.entity_id
_entity_poly.type
_entity_poly.pdbx_seq_one_letter_code
_entity_poly.pdbx_strand_id
1 'polypeptide(L)'
;MRLFLALALSAAPALAQHLPVAQLNAGMHLIRAEVAADYASRMTGLMHRASMPSNAGMLFIFDEATTHCMWMKNTLIPLSVAFIDERGAIINVEDMAPRTEDSHCASRPARYALEMNRGWFAARGIKPGSRIGGIPGT
;
A
#
# COMPACT_ATOMS: atom_id res chain seq x y z
N MET A 1 14.99 57.04 -13.10
CA MET A 1 13.94 56.02 -13.30
C MET A 1 14.59 54.63 -13.16
N ARG A 2 14.38 53.95 -12.00
CA ARG A 2 14.97 52.65 -11.72
C ARG A 2 13.95 51.58 -12.07
N LEU A 3 14.26 50.79 -13.08
CA LEU A 3 13.43 49.63 -13.49
C LEU A 3 13.70 48.50 -12.51
N PHE A 4 12.69 48.11 -11.69
CA PHE A 4 12.72 46.89 -10.91
C PHE A 4 12.22 45.74 -11.79
N LEU A 5 13.13 44.87 -12.17
CA LEU A 5 12.80 43.60 -12.86
C LEU A 5 12.31 42.64 -11.78
N ALA A 6 11.01 42.39 -11.72
CA ALA A 6 10.44 41.35 -10.85
C ALA A 6 10.69 39.99 -11.48
N LEU A 7 11.58 39.22 -10.87
CA LEU A 7 11.80 37.83 -11.23
C LEU A 7 10.61 37.00 -10.70
N ALA A 8 9.70 36.61 -11.60
CA ALA A 8 8.64 35.70 -11.26
C ALA A 8 9.23 34.27 -11.14
N LEU A 9 9.36 33.77 -9.93
CA LEU A 9 9.65 32.35 -9.69
C LEU A 9 8.40 31.55 -10.06
N SER A 10 8.39 30.92 -11.22
CA SER A 10 7.38 29.92 -11.57
C SER A 10 7.71 28.63 -10.81
N ALA A 11 6.93 28.32 -9.78
CA ALA A 11 6.97 27.00 -9.16
C ALA A 11 6.40 26.00 -10.17
N ALA A 12 7.25 25.12 -10.72
CA ALA A 12 6.79 24.00 -11.51
C ALA A 12 5.96 23.07 -10.60
N PRO A 13 4.79 22.58 -11.04
CA PRO A 13 4.04 21.60 -10.27
C PRO A 13 4.91 20.36 -10.08
N ALA A 14 5.05 19.92 -8.82
CA ALA A 14 5.71 18.65 -8.52
C ALA A 14 4.90 17.55 -9.21
N LEU A 15 5.49 16.87 -10.20
CA LEU A 15 4.89 15.69 -10.82
C LEU A 15 4.78 14.62 -9.75
N ALA A 16 3.54 14.19 -9.45
CA ALA A 16 3.29 13.07 -8.57
C ALA A 16 4.00 11.83 -9.19
N GLN A 17 4.88 11.18 -8.40
CA GLN A 17 5.53 9.95 -8.85
C GLN A 17 4.47 8.86 -9.00
N HIS A 18 4.30 8.38 -10.23
CA HIS A 18 3.46 7.23 -10.50
C HIS A 18 4.23 5.95 -10.20
N LEU A 19 3.73 5.17 -9.23
CA LEU A 19 4.26 3.85 -8.96
C LEU A 19 3.85 2.86 -10.06
N PRO A 20 4.66 1.82 -10.30
CA PRO A 20 4.22 0.70 -11.14
C PRO A 20 2.93 0.11 -10.61
N VAL A 21 2.10 -0.43 -11.49
CA VAL A 21 0.86 -1.11 -11.16
C VAL A 21 0.97 -2.57 -11.54
N ALA A 22 0.63 -3.46 -10.61
CA ALA A 22 0.54 -4.89 -10.85
C ALA A 22 -0.92 -5.34 -10.79
N GLN A 23 -1.29 -6.27 -11.65
CA GLN A 23 -2.56 -6.98 -11.52
C GLN A 23 -2.34 -8.23 -10.69
N LEU A 24 -2.93 -8.22 -9.49
CA LEU A 24 -2.93 -9.36 -8.58
C LEU A 24 -4.26 -10.09 -8.66
N ASN A 25 -4.32 -11.28 -8.09
CA ASN A 25 -5.56 -11.99 -7.88
C ASN A 25 -5.60 -12.70 -6.53
N ALA A 26 -6.80 -12.79 -5.99
CA ALA A 26 -7.13 -13.65 -4.86
C ALA A 26 -8.29 -14.55 -5.32
N GLY A 27 -8.01 -15.78 -5.72
CA GLY A 27 -8.98 -16.61 -6.44
C GLY A 27 -9.46 -15.91 -7.70
N MET A 28 -10.77 -15.71 -7.84
CA MET A 28 -11.38 -15.00 -8.98
C MET A 28 -11.39 -13.48 -8.84
N HIS A 29 -11.00 -12.93 -7.70
CA HIS A 29 -11.01 -11.50 -7.45
C HIS A 29 -9.75 -10.85 -7.98
N LEU A 30 -9.89 -9.92 -8.93
CA LEU A 30 -8.78 -9.15 -9.49
C LEU A 30 -8.51 -7.91 -8.64
N ILE A 31 -7.24 -7.60 -8.48
CA ILE A 31 -6.75 -6.48 -7.70
C ILE A 31 -5.79 -5.66 -8.57
N ARG A 32 -6.04 -4.36 -8.63
CA ARG A 32 -5.13 -3.42 -9.26
C ARG A 32 -4.30 -2.74 -8.16
N ALA A 33 -3.06 -3.18 -7.99
CA ALA A 33 -2.21 -2.71 -6.91
C ALA A 33 -1.05 -1.85 -7.43
N GLU A 34 -0.90 -0.65 -6.87
CA GLU A 34 0.34 0.10 -6.99
C GLU A 34 1.44 -0.64 -6.22
N VAL A 35 2.66 -0.64 -6.75
CA VAL A 35 3.78 -1.39 -6.17
C VAL A 35 4.75 -0.42 -5.47
N ALA A 36 4.85 -0.54 -4.15
CA ALA A 36 5.79 0.20 -3.32
C ALA A 36 6.96 -0.72 -2.94
N ALA A 37 8.06 -0.64 -3.70
CA ALA A 37 9.20 -1.54 -3.55
C ALA A 37 10.49 -0.85 -3.09
N ASP A 38 10.51 0.48 -2.99
CA ASP A 38 11.62 1.25 -2.43
C ASP A 38 11.25 1.86 -1.08
N TYR A 39 12.26 2.31 -0.33
CA TYR A 39 12.05 2.88 1.00
C TYR A 39 11.09 4.08 0.98
N ALA A 40 11.26 5.01 0.05
CA ALA A 40 10.45 6.24 0.00
C ALA A 40 8.98 5.94 -0.30
N SER A 41 8.69 5.07 -1.27
CA SER A 41 7.31 4.70 -1.61
C SER A 41 6.64 3.87 -0.50
N ARG A 42 7.39 2.99 0.16
CA ARG A 42 6.87 2.25 1.32
C ARG A 42 6.54 3.17 2.49
N MET A 43 7.38 4.17 2.77
CA MET A 43 7.13 5.14 3.85
C MET A 43 5.92 6.03 3.57
N THR A 44 5.74 6.45 2.33
CA THR A 44 4.58 7.27 1.92
C THR A 44 3.29 6.45 1.89
N GLY A 45 3.36 5.23 1.37
CA GLY A 45 2.19 4.35 1.24
C GLY A 45 0.99 5.08 0.63
N LEU A 46 -0.17 4.92 1.24
CA LEU A 46 -1.43 5.54 0.83
C LEU A 46 -1.73 6.87 1.56
N MET A 47 -0.72 7.52 2.14
CA MET A 47 -0.89 8.79 2.84
C MET A 47 -1.59 9.83 1.97
N HIS A 48 -2.44 10.65 2.61
CA HIS A 48 -3.12 11.82 2.04
C HIS A 48 -4.16 11.52 0.95
N ARG A 49 -4.47 10.26 0.67
CA ARG A 49 -5.52 9.93 -0.30
C ARG A 49 -6.91 10.05 0.32
N ALA A 50 -7.83 10.68 -0.41
CA ALA A 50 -9.21 10.87 0.04
C ALA A 50 -10.08 9.62 -0.16
N SER A 51 -9.79 8.82 -1.17
CA SER A 51 -10.52 7.59 -1.52
C SER A 51 -9.66 6.66 -2.36
N MET A 52 -10.13 5.43 -2.52
CA MET A 52 -9.51 4.43 -3.38
C MET A 52 -10.60 3.55 -3.99
N PRO A 53 -10.54 3.23 -5.30
CA PRO A 53 -11.49 2.31 -5.92
C PRO A 53 -11.54 0.97 -5.21
N SER A 54 -12.69 0.28 -5.26
CA SER A 54 -12.94 -0.95 -4.49
C SER A 54 -11.99 -2.10 -4.81
N ASN A 55 -11.48 -2.17 -6.05
CA ASN A 55 -10.54 -3.22 -6.48
C ASN A 55 -9.09 -2.74 -6.54
N ALA A 56 -8.80 -1.55 -6.04
CA ALA A 56 -7.47 -0.98 -5.98
C ALA A 56 -6.84 -1.16 -4.61
N GLY A 57 -5.52 -1.20 -4.59
CA GLY A 57 -4.75 -1.30 -3.36
C GLY A 57 -3.29 -0.92 -3.58
N MET A 58 -2.48 -1.18 -2.56
CA MET A 58 -1.03 -1.01 -2.64
C MET A 58 -0.33 -2.26 -2.13
N LEU A 59 0.56 -2.78 -2.96
CA LEU A 59 1.43 -3.90 -2.61
C LEU A 59 2.79 -3.36 -2.17
N PHE A 60 3.13 -3.61 -0.92
CA PHE A 60 4.45 -3.32 -0.36
C PHE A 60 5.33 -4.54 -0.57
N ILE A 61 6.47 -4.35 -1.22
CA ILE A 61 7.50 -5.38 -1.36
C ILE A 61 8.66 -5.00 -0.45
N PHE A 62 8.89 -5.80 0.58
CA PHE A 62 9.98 -5.58 1.51
C PHE A 62 11.28 -6.20 0.98
N ASP A 63 12.42 -5.66 1.41
CA ASP A 63 13.72 -6.15 0.95
C ASP A 63 14.02 -7.55 1.48
N GLU A 64 13.45 -7.89 2.63
CA GLU A 64 13.59 -9.21 3.27
C GLU A 64 12.30 -9.62 3.99
N ALA A 65 12.16 -10.91 4.25
CA ALA A 65 11.06 -11.45 5.03
C ALA A 65 11.37 -11.31 6.53
N THR A 66 10.60 -10.46 7.20
CA THR A 66 10.62 -10.31 8.66
C THR A 66 9.20 -10.05 9.19
N THR A 67 9.06 -9.86 10.49
CA THR A 67 7.78 -9.48 11.11
C THR A 67 7.55 -7.97 10.95
N HIS A 68 7.33 -7.54 9.71
CA HIS A 68 7.07 -6.14 9.38
C HIS A 68 5.80 -5.63 10.03
N CYS A 69 5.80 -4.33 10.36
CA CYS A 69 4.66 -3.62 10.93
C CYS A 69 4.27 -2.45 10.04
N MET A 70 2.97 -2.16 9.98
CA MET A 70 2.38 -1.05 9.26
C MET A 70 1.70 -0.10 10.24
N TRP A 71 1.58 1.17 9.88
CA TRP A 71 0.86 2.18 10.62
C TRP A 71 -0.04 3.01 9.70
N MET A 72 -0.90 3.82 10.29
CA MET A 72 -1.88 4.65 9.56
C MET A 72 -1.59 6.14 9.69
N LYS A 73 -0.34 6.52 9.95
CA LYS A 73 0.05 7.92 10.01
C LYS A 73 -0.27 8.64 8.71
N ASN A 74 -0.93 9.79 8.79
CA ASN A 74 -1.37 10.59 7.64
C ASN A 74 -2.21 9.82 6.60
N THR A 75 -2.77 8.69 6.97
CA THR A 75 -3.61 7.87 6.09
C THR A 75 -5.07 8.10 6.44
N LEU A 76 -5.81 8.67 5.50
CA LEU A 76 -7.15 9.22 5.73
C LEU A 76 -8.26 8.18 5.57
N ILE A 77 -8.04 7.17 4.75
CA ILE A 77 -9.02 6.13 4.46
C ILE A 77 -8.78 4.91 5.34
N PRO A 78 -9.85 4.30 5.88
CA PRO A 78 -9.72 3.06 6.65
C PRO A 78 -9.26 1.93 5.72
N LEU A 79 -8.30 1.12 6.18
CA LEU A 79 -7.68 0.06 5.40
C LEU A 79 -7.75 -1.28 6.11
N SER A 80 -7.62 -2.35 5.33
CA SER A 80 -7.22 -3.67 5.80
C SER A 80 -5.88 -4.02 5.18
N VAL A 81 -4.94 -4.56 5.95
CA VAL A 81 -3.67 -5.05 5.46
C VAL A 81 -3.60 -6.57 5.57
N ALA A 82 -3.24 -7.23 4.49
CA ALA A 82 -2.87 -8.64 4.48
C ALA A 82 -1.34 -8.75 4.43
N PHE A 83 -0.75 -9.36 5.44
CA PHE A 83 0.66 -9.73 5.42
C PHE A 83 0.82 -11.06 4.68
N ILE A 84 1.83 -11.15 3.80
CA ILE A 84 1.97 -12.23 2.84
C ILE A 84 3.40 -12.77 2.93
N ASP A 85 3.54 -14.08 2.97
CA ASP A 85 4.84 -14.74 3.01
C ASP A 85 5.51 -14.82 1.62
N GLU A 86 6.73 -15.33 1.57
CA GLU A 86 7.50 -15.44 0.31
C GLU A 86 6.83 -16.35 -0.74
N ARG A 87 5.91 -17.21 -0.34
CA ARG A 87 5.17 -18.12 -1.23
C ARG A 87 3.85 -17.53 -1.73
N GLY A 88 3.50 -16.31 -1.26
CA GLY A 88 2.25 -15.65 -1.63
C GLY A 88 1.06 -16.01 -0.76
N ALA A 89 1.26 -16.73 0.34
CA ALA A 89 0.19 -17.07 1.27
C ALA A 89 -0.03 -15.96 2.29
N ILE A 90 -1.28 -15.61 2.54
CA ILE A 90 -1.66 -14.66 3.58
C ILE A 90 -1.36 -15.25 4.95
N ILE A 91 -0.63 -14.49 5.76
CA ILE A 91 -0.26 -14.84 7.13
C ILE A 91 -1.36 -14.43 8.09
N ASN A 92 -1.68 -13.14 8.12
CA ASN A 92 -2.74 -12.53 8.91
C ASN A 92 -3.27 -11.28 8.21
N VAL A 93 -4.47 -10.88 8.59
CA VAL A 93 -5.15 -9.67 8.10
C VAL A 93 -5.50 -8.80 9.29
N GLU A 94 -5.17 -7.51 9.21
CA GLU A 94 -5.45 -6.53 10.25
C GLU A 94 -6.29 -5.38 9.69
N ASP A 95 -7.33 -4.98 10.41
CA ASP A 95 -8.05 -3.74 10.12
C ASP A 95 -7.34 -2.56 10.79
N MET A 96 -7.23 -1.46 10.08
CA MET A 96 -6.45 -0.30 10.50
C MET A 96 -7.28 0.96 10.45
N ALA A 97 -7.41 1.64 11.61
CA ALA A 97 -8.15 2.88 11.72
C ALA A 97 -7.37 4.07 11.15
N PRO A 98 -8.04 5.02 10.43
CA PRO A 98 -7.39 6.20 9.88
C PRO A 98 -6.65 7.03 10.91
N ARG A 99 -5.53 7.62 10.50
CA ARG A 99 -4.75 8.60 11.28
C ARG A 99 -4.24 8.10 12.63
N THR A 100 -4.11 6.79 12.80
CA THR A 100 -3.53 6.18 14.00
C THR A 100 -2.08 5.79 13.75
N GLU A 101 -1.29 5.74 14.82
CA GLU A 101 0.12 5.35 14.74
C GLU A 101 0.40 4.01 15.43
N ASP A 102 -0.66 3.28 15.81
CA ASP A 102 -0.56 1.93 16.34
C ASP A 102 0.13 1.01 15.32
N SER A 103 0.98 0.13 15.81
CA SER A 103 1.64 -0.86 14.97
C SER A 103 0.73 -2.05 14.69
N HIS A 104 0.54 -2.36 13.42
CA HIS A 104 -0.12 -3.57 12.94
C HIS A 104 0.93 -4.46 12.31
N CYS A 105 1.19 -5.61 12.89
CA CYS A 105 2.36 -6.42 12.54
C CYS A 105 1.98 -7.78 11.98
N ALA A 106 2.85 -8.28 11.09
CA ALA A 106 2.80 -9.66 10.66
C ALA A 106 3.04 -10.60 11.84
N SER A 107 2.26 -11.68 11.96
CA SER A 107 2.40 -12.65 13.05
C SER A 107 3.56 -13.65 12.83
N ARG A 108 4.15 -13.67 11.65
CA ARG A 108 5.38 -14.38 11.28
C ARG A 108 6.06 -13.67 10.11
N PRO A 109 7.26 -14.07 9.66
CA PRO A 109 7.97 -13.32 8.63
C PRO A 109 7.16 -13.16 7.34
N ALA A 110 6.97 -11.89 6.94
CA ALA A 110 6.26 -11.47 5.74
C ALA A 110 7.23 -10.84 4.74
N ARG A 111 7.13 -11.20 3.48
CA ARG A 111 7.85 -10.56 2.38
C ARG A 111 7.05 -9.42 1.76
N TYR A 112 5.73 -9.48 1.86
CA TYR A 112 4.82 -8.51 1.26
C TYR A 112 3.72 -8.12 2.24
N ALA A 113 3.14 -6.92 1.99
CA ALA A 113 1.89 -6.49 2.59
C ALA A 113 0.98 -5.93 1.50
N LEU A 114 -0.29 -6.27 1.53
CA LEU A 114 -1.29 -5.76 0.59
C LEU A 114 -2.34 -4.98 1.36
N GLU A 115 -2.39 -3.67 1.12
CA GLU A 115 -3.40 -2.79 1.67
C GLU A 115 -4.56 -2.60 0.69
N MET A 116 -5.77 -2.85 1.17
CA MET A 116 -7.03 -2.65 0.46
C MET A 116 -7.98 -1.80 1.31
N ASN A 117 -9.04 -1.31 0.74
CA ASN A 117 -10.11 -0.69 1.52
C ASN A 117 -10.56 -1.63 2.63
N ARG A 118 -10.85 -1.07 3.81
CA ARG A 118 -11.25 -1.84 5.00
C ARG A 118 -12.38 -2.80 4.70
N GLY A 119 -12.22 -4.06 5.13
CA GLY A 119 -13.19 -5.12 4.95
C GLY A 119 -13.13 -5.83 3.60
N TRP A 120 -12.26 -5.42 2.68
CA TRP A 120 -12.20 -5.99 1.34
C TRP A 120 -11.95 -7.50 1.35
N PHE A 121 -11.03 -7.97 2.18
CA PHE A 121 -10.71 -9.40 2.28
C PHE A 121 -11.85 -10.21 2.89
N ALA A 122 -12.35 -9.76 4.04
CA ALA A 122 -13.42 -10.46 4.76
C ALA A 122 -14.70 -10.58 3.94
N ALA A 123 -15.08 -9.52 3.21
CA ALA A 123 -16.26 -9.52 2.34
C ALA A 123 -16.19 -10.55 1.21
N ARG A 124 -14.98 -11.01 0.87
CA ARG A 124 -14.73 -11.96 -0.22
C ARG A 124 -14.29 -13.33 0.27
N GLY A 125 -14.31 -13.57 1.57
CA GLY A 125 -13.88 -14.83 2.16
C GLY A 125 -12.39 -15.09 2.03
N ILE A 126 -11.60 -14.04 1.81
CA ILE A 126 -10.13 -14.13 1.73
C ILE A 126 -9.57 -13.99 3.14
N LYS A 127 -8.76 -14.95 3.56
CA LYS A 127 -8.36 -15.15 4.96
C LYS A 127 -6.93 -15.71 5.03
N PRO A 128 -6.34 -15.81 6.24
CA PRO A 128 -5.06 -16.48 6.41
C PRO A 128 -5.03 -17.84 5.71
N GLY A 129 -3.95 -18.11 4.98
CA GLY A 129 -3.80 -19.31 4.14
C GLY A 129 -4.27 -19.12 2.69
N SER A 130 -5.10 -18.12 2.39
CA SER A 130 -5.44 -17.75 1.01
C SER A 130 -4.18 -17.29 0.28
N ARG A 131 -4.13 -17.54 -1.03
CA ARG A 131 -2.96 -17.19 -1.84
C ARG A 131 -3.25 -15.97 -2.71
N ILE A 132 -2.28 -15.07 -2.78
CA ILE A 132 -2.28 -13.93 -3.69
C ILE A 132 -1.39 -14.26 -4.89
N GLY A 133 -1.97 -14.27 -6.09
CA GLY A 133 -1.25 -14.49 -7.33
C GLY A 133 -0.86 -13.17 -8.02
N GLY A 134 0.12 -13.26 -8.93
CA GLY A 134 0.54 -12.13 -9.75
C GLY A 134 1.54 -11.17 -9.09
N ILE A 135 2.11 -11.52 -7.95
CA ILE A 135 3.12 -10.69 -7.28
C ILE A 135 4.36 -10.59 -8.15
N PRO A 136 4.86 -9.35 -8.46
CA PRO A 136 6.06 -9.17 -9.26
C PRO A 136 7.30 -9.81 -8.63
N GLY A 137 8.14 -10.44 -9.45
CA GLY A 137 9.42 -11.02 -9.03
C GLY A 137 9.34 -12.37 -8.33
N THR A 138 8.17 -13.02 -8.37
CA THR A 138 7.98 -14.39 -7.83
C THR A 138 7.96 -15.43 -8.94
#